data_54c1b24822645c44ba25733e8eb16bf0
#
_entry.id   54c1b24822645c44ba25733e8eb16bf0
#
_cell.length_a   1.000
_cell.length_b   1.000
_cell.length_c   1.000
_cell.angle_alpha   90.00
_cell.angle_beta   90.00
_cell.angle_gamma   90.00
#
_symmetry.space_group_name_H-M   'P 1'
#
loop_
_entity.id
_entity.type
_entity.pdbx_description
1 polymer ?
#
loop_
_entity_poly.entity_id
_entity_poly.type
_entity_poly.pdbx_seq_one_letter_code
_entity_poly.pdbx_strand_id
1 'polypeptide(L)'
;VNIAARLEAQCSPGQILVSRAINEQVVSRIQAISQAAGKKKLKNISDEFEVFSICSEKTTNLGAPPKPTQTQRETKAQKPIIATLPFKNLNANEDSAFLIDGIFEDILTELSMVRQVSIVSKQSSMNFSESDTNLDQFLSQFGVNFLIQGSIRSAGPRVRINVSLIEADTQKVLWSKKFDRTLDDIFEVQDEIVRSVINEILGEIEVASLNRAKRKPTENMSSYEFLLRGKEGHHTFTAEANANALKMFDAAIEADPDNAQAYAWKACTLGQAMVRGYVDKPMQEIM
;
A
#
# COMPACT_ATOMS: atom_id res chain seq x y z
N VAL A 1 35.69 -17.84 -10.67
CA VAL A 1 34.91 -16.74 -11.27
C VAL A 1 33.45 -17.10 -11.23
N ASN A 2 32.63 -16.28 -10.59
CA ASN A 2 31.21 -16.59 -10.37
C ASN A 2 30.39 -16.27 -11.65
N ILE A 3 30.12 -17.31 -12.46
CA ILE A 3 29.33 -17.21 -13.69
C ILE A 3 27.89 -16.78 -13.35
N ALA A 4 27.37 -17.23 -12.23
CA ALA A 4 25.99 -16.90 -11.80
C ALA A 4 25.78 -15.37 -11.64
N ALA A 5 26.66 -14.67 -10.94
CA ALA A 5 26.57 -13.21 -10.76
C ALA A 5 26.64 -12.43 -12.10
N ARG A 6 27.33 -13.00 -13.11
CA ARG A 6 27.43 -12.38 -14.42
C ARG A 6 26.19 -12.65 -15.30
N LEU A 7 25.52 -13.79 -15.11
CA LEU A 7 24.25 -14.09 -15.73
C LEU A 7 23.13 -13.28 -15.11
N GLU A 8 23.18 -13.07 -13.78
CA GLU A 8 22.24 -12.22 -13.04
C GLU A 8 22.23 -10.79 -13.62
N ALA A 9 23.41 -10.21 -13.84
CA ALA A 9 23.52 -8.87 -14.44
C ALA A 9 22.93 -8.74 -15.86
N GLN A 10 22.62 -9.85 -16.51
CA GLN A 10 22.03 -9.91 -17.84
C GLN A 10 20.55 -10.42 -17.83
N CYS A 11 20.01 -10.72 -16.65
CA CYS A 11 18.63 -11.11 -16.48
C CYS A 11 17.68 -9.91 -16.57
N SER A 12 16.54 -10.10 -17.20
CA SER A 12 15.42 -9.19 -17.07
C SER A 12 14.65 -9.50 -15.77
N PRO A 13 13.95 -8.53 -15.16
CA PRO A 13 13.13 -8.77 -13.98
C PRO A 13 12.15 -9.92 -14.20
N GLY A 14 12.13 -10.90 -13.29
CA GLY A 14 11.30 -12.09 -13.38
C GLY A 14 11.82 -13.22 -14.28
N GLN A 15 13.01 -13.07 -14.86
CA GLN A 15 13.67 -14.08 -15.69
C GLN A 15 14.69 -14.88 -14.87
N ILE A 16 14.79 -16.18 -15.11
CA ILE A 16 15.84 -17.03 -14.56
C ILE A 16 16.75 -17.46 -15.71
N LEU A 17 18.01 -17.01 -15.74
CA LEU A 17 19.00 -17.44 -16.69
C LEU A 17 19.97 -18.45 -16.07
N VAL A 18 20.22 -19.54 -16.77
CA VAL A 18 21.15 -20.60 -16.34
C VAL A 18 22.13 -20.95 -17.44
N SER A 19 23.32 -21.43 -17.06
CA SER A 19 24.28 -22.00 -18.01
C SER A 19 23.81 -23.37 -18.50
N ARG A 20 24.34 -23.85 -19.63
CA ARG A 20 24.08 -25.17 -20.18
C ARG A 20 24.26 -26.28 -19.13
N ALA A 21 25.35 -26.26 -18.37
CA ALA A 21 25.63 -27.27 -17.35
C ALA A 21 24.57 -27.33 -16.25
N ILE A 22 24.05 -26.17 -15.82
CA ILE A 22 22.94 -26.11 -14.84
C ILE A 22 21.63 -26.54 -15.47
N ASN A 23 21.36 -26.13 -16.72
CA ASN A 23 20.16 -26.52 -17.45
C ASN A 23 20.04 -28.03 -17.57
N GLU A 24 21.09 -28.73 -17.95
CA GLU A 24 21.11 -30.20 -18.08
C GLU A 24 20.83 -30.94 -16.76
N GLN A 25 21.25 -30.35 -15.61
CA GLN A 25 21.00 -30.92 -14.28
C GLN A 25 19.59 -30.66 -13.75
N VAL A 26 19.00 -29.54 -14.12
CA VAL A 26 17.75 -29.04 -13.51
C VAL A 26 16.52 -29.49 -14.32
N VAL A 27 16.60 -29.51 -15.66
CA VAL A 27 15.45 -29.84 -16.55
C VAL A 27 14.82 -31.20 -16.23
N SER A 28 15.64 -32.18 -15.82
CA SER A 28 15.13 -33.52 -15.47
C SER A 28 14.53 -33.63 -14.07
N ARG A 29 14.71 -32.62 -13.22
CA ARG A 29 14.33 -32.63 -11.79
C ARG A 29 13.20 -31.71 -11.42
N ILE A 30 12.90 -30.74 -12.25
CA ILE A 30 11.83 -29.76 -12.01
C ILE A 30 10.87 -29.75 -13.20
N GLN A 31 9.59 -29.57 -12.91
CA GLN A 31 8.56 -29.33 -13.95
C GLN A 31 8.67 -27.86 -14.42
N ALA A 32 9.67 -27.60 -15.26
CA ALA A 32 9.90 -26.27 -15.81
C ALA A 32 10.26 -26.37 -17.29
N ILE A 33 9.83 -25.38 -18.06
CA ILE A 33 10.14 -25.27 -19.48
C ILE A 33 11.48 -24.54 -19.61
N SER A 34 12.44 -25.17 -20.28
CA SER A 34 13.72 -24.57 -20.61
C SER A 34 13.73 -24.13 -22.07
N GLN A 35 14.09 -22.87 -22.32
CA GLN A 35 14.24 -22.30 -23.66
C GLN A 35 15.64 -21.77 -23.87
N ALA A 36 16.24 -22.02 -25.03
CA ALA A 36 17.56 -21.48 -25.38
C ALA A 36 17.47 -19.94 -25.46
N ALA A 37 18.25 -19.25 -24.64
CA ALA A 37 18.36 -17.79 -24.62
C ALA A 37 19.56 -17.26 -25.44
N GLY A 38 20.17 -18.15 -26.25
CA GLY A 38 21.28 -17.83 -27.14
C GLY A 38 22.64 -17.89 -26.47
N LYS A 39 23.67 -17.51 -27.23
CA LYS A 39 25.06 -17.39 -26.73
C LYS A 39 25.28 -16.00 -26.21
N LYS A 40 25.86 -15.88 -25.00
CA LYS A 40 26.17 -14.61 -24.37
C LYS A 40 27.63 -14.51 -24.00
N LYS A 41 28.25 -13.37 -24.30
CA LYS A 41 29.61 -13.06 -23.92
C LYS A 41 29.60 -12.43 -22.52
N LEU A 42 30.30 -13.07 -21.58
CA LEU A 42 30.37 -12.59 -20.21
C LEU A 42 31.62 -11.74 -20.00
N LYS A 43 31.52 -10.65 -19.25
CA LYS A 43 32.67 -9.73 -19.00
C LYS A 43 33.86 -10.50 -18.40
N ASN A 44 35.06 -10.32 -18.99
CA ASN A 44 36.31 -10.98 -18.61
C ASN A 44 36.32 -12.52 -18.74
N ILE A 45 35.57 -13.08 -19.69
CA ILE A 45 35.62 -14.47 -20.09
C ILE A 45 35.72 -14.50 -21.61
N SER A 46 36.71 -15.22 -22.14
CA SER A 46 37.00 -15.22 -23.58
C SER A 46 35.99 -16.05 -24.39
N ASP A 47 35.36 -17.02 -23.76
CA ASP A 47 34.43 -17.95 -24.40
C ASP A 47 32.96 -17.47 -24.34
N GLU A 48 32.22 -17.75 -25.39
CA GLU A 48 30.79 -17.55 -25.42
C GLU A 48 30.08 -18.68 -24.67
N PHE A 49 29.16 -18.30 -23.75
CA PHE A 49 28.37 -19.23 -22.98
C PHE A 49 26.98 -19.41 -23.58
N GLU A 50 26.56 -20.65 -23.77
CA GLU A 50 25.19 -20.98 -24.12
C GLU A 50 24.33 -20.88 -22.86
N VAL A 51 23.28 -20.07 -22.96
CA VAL A 51 22.44 -19.68 -21.84
C VAL A 51 20.99 -20.11 -22.11
N PHE A 52 20.33 -20.57 -21.08
CA PHE A 52 18.95 -21.02 -21.12
C PHE A 52 18.09 -20.19 -20.16
N SER A 53 16.87 -19.88 -20.55
CA SER A 53 15.86 -19.28 -19.71
C SER A 53 14.94 -20.37 -19.16
N ILE A 54 14.74 -20.42 -17.85
CA ILE A 54 13.84 -21.35 -17.19
C ILE A 54 12.55 -20.61 -16.87
N CYS A 55 11.41 -21.16 -17.34
CA CYS A 55 10.09 -20.65 -17.09
C CYS A 55 9.23 -21.73 -16.41
N SER A 56 8.35 -21.38 -15.48
CA SER A 56 7.34 -22.31 -15.00
C SER A 56 6.20 -22.43 -16.04
N GLU A 57 5.50 -23.56 -16.08
CA GLU A 57 4.38 -23.79 -17.03
C GLU A 57 3.28 -22.71 -16.97
N LYS A 58 3.23 -21.92 -15.91
CA LYS A 58 2.30 -20.79 -15.74
C LYS A 58 2.73 -19.50 -16.45
N THR A 59 3.92 -19.45 -17.07
CA THR A 59 4.50 -18.21 -17.64
C THR A 59 4.68 -18.26 -19.17
N THR A 60 4.00 -19.11 -19.90
CA THR A 60 4.13 -19.27 -21.38
C THR A 60 3.56 -18.11 -22.22
N ASN A 61 3.37 -16.92 -21.66
CA ASN A 61 2.98 -15.73 -22.43
C ASN A 61 3.80 -14.48 -22.03
N LEU A 62 5.14 -14.57 -22.11
CA LEU A 62 5.98 -13.40 -22.07
C LEU A 62 6.55 -13.11 -23.47
N GLY A 63 5.67 -12.74 -24.41
CA GLY A 63 6.05 -11.87 -25.53
C GLY A 63 6.41 -10.50 -24.97
N ALA A 64 7.37 -9.80 -25.63
CA ALA A 64 7.93 -8.46 -25.41
C ALA A 64 7.56 -7.70 -24.14
N PRO A 65 8.47 -6.92 -23.51
CA PRO A 65 8.10 -6.19 -22.29
C PRO A 65 6.79 -5.45 -22.59
N PRO A 66 5.72 -5.70 -21.83
CA PRO A 66 4.51 -4.96 -22.03
C PRO A 66 4.89 -3.49 -21.77
N LYS A 67 4.67 -2.60 -22.75
CA LYS A 67 4.31 -1.23 -22.41
C LYS A 67 3.35 -1.34 -21.23
N PRO A 68 3.39 -0.45 -20.23
CA PRO A 68 2.48 -0.55 -19.08
C PRO A 68 1.06 -0.47 -19.62
N THR A 69 0.59 -1.59 -20.13
CA THR A 69 -0.83 -1.85 -20.32
C THR A 69 -1.35 -1.85 -18.90
N GLN A 70 -2.26 -0.95 -18.62
CA GLN A 70 -3.12 -1.03 -17.45
C GLN A 70 -3.72 -2.44 -17.45
N THR A 71 -2.98 -3.39 -16.89
CA THR A 71 -3.51 -4.67 -16.50
C THR A 71 -4.62 -4.29 -15.53
N GLN A 72 -5.84 -4.58 -15.92
CA GLN A 72 -6.96 -4.66 -15.00
C GLN A 72 -6.45 -5.54 -13.85
N ARG A 73 -5.84 -4.89 -12.85
CA ARG A 73 -5.61 -5.51 -11.56
C ARG A 73 -7.01 -5.89 -11.11
N GLU A 74 -7.26 -7.19 -11.07
CA GLU A 74 -8.41 -7.75 -10.41
C GLU A 74 -8.71 -6.89 -9.21
N THR A 75 -9.92 -6.42 -9.10
CA THR A 75 -10.44 -5.53 -8.05
C THR A 75 -10.51 -6.25 -6.71
N LYS A 76 -9.40 -6.86 -6.29
CA LYS A 76 -9.22 -7.38 -4.94
C LYS A 76 -8.98 -6.20 -4.02
N ALA A 77 -9.83 -6.10 -3.00
CA ALA A 77 -9.69 -5.30 -1.79
C ALA A 77 -8.65 -4.16 -1.87
N GLN A 78 -8.87 -3.19 -2.77
CA GLN A 78 -7.90 -2.08 -2.89
C GLN A 78 -8.03 -1.18 -1.68
N LYS A 79 -7.28 -1.54 -0.62
CA LYS A 79 -7.04 -0.67 0.52
C LYS A 79 -6.28 0.55 0.05
N PRO A 80 -6.51 1.72 0.66
CA PRO A 80 -5.72 2.90 0.34
C PRO A 80 -4.23 2.64 0.62
N ILE A 81 -3.39 3.07 -0.31
CA ILE A 81 -1.94 2.94 -0.22
C ILE A 81 -1.37 4.27 0.28
N ILE A 82 -0.61 4.20 1.38
CA ILE A 82 0.01 5.35 2.02
C ILE A 82 1.51 5.28 1.79
N ALA A 83 2.11 6.38 1.38
CA ALA A 83 3.56 6.58 1.43
C ALA A 83 3.90 7.59 2.51
N THR A 84 4.92 7.31 3.31
CA THR A 84 5.51 8.30 4.24
C THR A 84 6.88 8.66 3.69
N LEU A 85 7.11 9.94 3.43
CA LEU A 85 8.45 10.40 3.04
C LEU A 85 9.29 10.71 4.28
N PRO A 86 10.62 10.54 4.21
CA PRO A 86 11.52 10.98 5.25
C PRO A 86 11.29 12.46 5.58
N PHE A 87 11.20 12.79 6.86
CA PHE A 87 10.93 14.15 7.28
C PHE A 87 12.15 15.03 7.05
N LYS A 88 11.92 16.28 6.63
CA LYS A 88 13.00 17.22 6.34
C LYS A 88 13.53 17.84 7.64
N ASN A 89 14.84 17.70 7.89
CA ASN A 89 15.52 18.46 8.93
C ASN A 89 15.84 19.86 8.40
N LEU A 90 15.21 20.87 8.98
CA LEU A 90 15.42 22.28 8.59
C LEU A 90 16.57 22.96 9.34
N ASN A 91 17.10 22.30 10.37
CA ASN A 91 18.26 22.73 11.14
C ASN A 91 19.20 21.52 11.25
N ALA A 92 20.41 21.63 10.78
CA ALA A 92 21.41 20.55 10.83
C ALA A 92 21.91 20.31 12.28
N ASN A 93 21.05 19.76 13.15
CA ASN A 93 21.35 19.36 14.52
C ASN A 93 21.18 17.84 14.65
N GLU A 94 22.14 17.15 15.28
CA GLU A 94 22.16 15.70 15.44
C GLU A 94 20.97 15.19 16.27
N ASP A 95 20.60 15.88 17.36
CA ASP A 95 19.45 15.49 18.20
C ASP A 95 18.13 15.52 17.42
N SER A 96 17.97 16.51 16.53
CA SER A 96 16.78 16.59 15.69
C SER A 96 16.77 15.55 14.57
N ALA A 97 17.93 15.09 14.08
CA ALA A 97 18.02 13.99 13.12
C ALA A 97 17.53 12.69 13.74
N PHE A 98 17.99 12.37 14.96
CA PHE A 98 17.55 11.16 15.68
C PHE A 98 16.02 11.15 15.91
N LEU A 99 15.45 12.27 16.35
CA LEU A 99 14.00 12.39 16.54
C LEU A 99 13.21 12.23 15.24
N ILE A 100 13.73 12.75 14.13
CA ILE A 100 13.11 12.60 12.80
C ILE A 100 13.05 11.15 12.36
N ASP A 101 14.17 10.46 12.45
CA ASP A 101 14.28 9.07 12.02
C ASP A 101 13.38 8.18 12.89
N GLY A 102 13.32 8.43 14.19
CA GLY A 102 12.44 7.73 15.09
C GLY A 102 10.95 7.96 14.78
N ILE A 103 10.51 9.20 14.63
CA ILE A 103 9.11 9.51 14.26
C ILE A 103 8.75 8.87 12.91
N PHE A 104 9.64 8.94 11.92
CA PHE A 104 9.41 8.33 10.61
C PHE A 104 9.24 6.81 10.70
N GLU A 105 10.11 6.14 11.46
CA GLU A 105 10.08 4.70 11.66
C GLU A 105 8.85 4.23 12.42
N ASP A 106 8.48 4.95 13.48
CA ASP A 106 7.31 4.62 14.29
C ASP A 106 6.01 4.86 13.54
N ILE A 107 5.89 5.92 12.75
CA ILE A 107 4.73 6.13 11.88
C ILE A 107 4.56 4.94 10.91
N LEU A 108 5.64 4.48 10.29
CA LEU A 108 5.59 3.32 9.40
C LEU A 108 5.19 2.05 10.15
N THR A 109 5.73 1.85 11.35
CA THR A 109 5.45 0.69 12.19
C THR A 109 3.98 0.68 12.62
N GLU A 110 3.47 1.77 13.18
CA GLU A 110 2.08 1.89 13.60
C GLU A 110 1.10 1.72 12.43
N LEU A 111 1.36 2.38 11.29
CA LEU A 111 0.53 2.20 10.09
C LEU A 111 0.55 0.77 9.56
N SER A 112 1.66 0.03 9.72
CA SER A 112 1.76 -1.36 9.27
C SER A 112 0.82 -2.30 10.03
N MET A 113 0.46 -1.96 11.27
CA MET A 113 -0.48 -2.72 12.10
C MET A 113 -1.94 -2.45 11.71
N VAL A 114 -2.21 -1.39 10.96
CA VAL A 114 -3.56 -1.01 10.54
C VAL A 114 -3.99 -1.82 9.32
N ARG A 115 -4.93 -2.75 9.52
CA ARG A 115 -5.40 -3.66 8.46
C ARG A 115 -6.13 -2.99 7.29
N GLN A 116 -6.64 -1.78 7.49
CA GLN A 116 -7.43 -1.05 6.49
C GLN A 116 -6.60 -0.31 5.45
N VAL A 117 -5.29 -0.19 5.64
CA VAL A 117 -4.38 0.51 4.75
C VAL A 117 -3.24 -0.40 4.29
N SER A 118 -2.59 -0.02 3.23
CA SER A 118 -1.33 -0.59 2.76
C SER A 118 -0.26 0.49 2.79
N ILE A 119 0.98 0.15 3.11
CA ILE A 119 2.06 1.13 3.18
C ILE A 119 3.15 0.83 2.15
N VAL A 120 3.74 1.88 1.60
CA VAL A 120 4.97 1.80 0.82
C VAL A 120 6.13 1.55 1.78
N SER A 121 7.05 0.65 1.40
CA SER A 121 8.17 0.28 2.26
C SER A 121 9.08 1.47 2.59
N LYS A 122 9.72 1.44 3.78
CA LYS A 122 10.73 2.40 4.21
C LYS A 122 11.81 2.60 3.13
N GLN A 123 12.35 1.49 2.58
CA GLN A 123 13.40 1.52 1.58
C GLN A 123 12.97 2.26 0.30
N SER A 124 11.74 2.02 -0.17
CA SER A 124 11.21 2.70 -1.37
C SER A 124 11.04 4.20 -1.14
N SER A 125 10.57 4.60 0.05
CA SER A 125 10.40 6.00 0.43
C SER A 125 11.74 6.73 0.58
N MET A 126 12.75 6.06 1.15
CA MET A 126 14.11 6.61 1.27
C MET A 126 14.79 6.75 -0.09
N ASN A 127 14.73 5.72 -0.94
CA ASN A 127 15.30 5.76 -2.29
C ASN A 127 14.71 6.90 -3.13
N PHE A 128 13.41 7.20 -2.98
CA PHE A 128 12.78 8.34 -3.63
C PHE A 128 13.37 9.67 -3.13
N SER A 129 13.55 9.83 -1.81
CA SER A 129 14.09 11.06 -1.22
C SER A 129 15.52 11.36 -1.64
N GLU A 130 16.30 10.33 -1.95
CA GLU A 130 17.71 10.43 -2.39
C GLU A 130 17.88 10.54 -3.91
N SER A 131 16.82 10.29 -4.68
CA SER A 131 16.85 10.27 -6.14
C SER A 131 16.25 11.55 -6.74
N ASP A 132 16.69 11.91 -7.97
CA ASP A 132 16.05 12.96 -8.79
C ASP A 132 14.69 12.52 -9.39
N THR A 133 14.11 11.45 -8.85
CA THR A 133 12.85 10.91 -9.36
C THR A 133 11.70 11.88 -9.10
N ASN A 134 10.89 12.12 -10.13
CA ASN A 134 9.70 12.96 -10.00
C ASN A 134 8.68 12.32 -9.04
N LEU A 135 8.08 13.13 -8.15
CA LEU A 135 7.05 12.70 -7.20
C LEU A 135 5.89 11.99 -7.90
N ASP A 136 5.42 12.50 -9.03
CA ASP A 136 4.30 11.90 -9.78
C ASP A 136 4.64 10.51 -10.29
N GLN A 137 5.90 10.26 -10.67
CA GLN A 137 6.37 8.95 -11.08
C GLN A 137 6.37 7.98 -9.89
N PHE A 138 6.86 8.40 -8.72
CA PHE A 138 6.84 7.61 -7.49
C PHE A 138 5.40 7.26 -7.08
N LEU A 139 4.52 8.25 -7.03
CA LEU A 139 3.11 8.04 -6.67
C LEU A 139 2.42 7.05 -7.61
N SER A 140 2.66 7.19 -8.92
CA SER A 140 2.10 6.29 -9.94
C SER A 140 2.66 4.88 -9.87
N GLN A 141 3.97 4.74 -9.66
CA GLN A 141 4.66 3.44 -9.58
C GLN A 141 4.11 2.57 -8.45
N PHE A 142 3.86 3.16 -7.28
CA PHE A 142 3.37 2.45 -6.11
C PHE A 142 1.83 2.51 -5.96
N GLY A 143 1.13 3.26 -6.81
CA GLY A 143 -0.30 3.46 -6.71
C GLY A 143 -0.71 4.18 -5.42
N VAL A 144 0.11 5.13 -4.97
CA VAL A 144 -0.09 5.85 -3.71
C VAL A 144 -1.36 6.68 -3.77
N ASN A 145 -2.20 6.56 -2.75
CA ASN A 145 -3.41 7.36 -2.60
C ASN A 145 -3.20 8.55 -1.65
N PHE A 146 -2.37 8.35 -0.63
CA PHE A 146 -2.09 9.35 0.39
C PHE A 146 -0.61 9.42 0.70
N LEU A 147 -0.11 10.65 0.88
CA LEU A 147 1.27 10.93 1.18
C LEU A 147 1.38 11.61 2.54
N ILE A 148 2.20 11.06 3.42
CA ILE A 148 2.58 11.70 4.69
C ILE A 148 3.95 12.33 4.48
N GLN A 149 4.06 13.60 4.81
CA GLN A 149 5.34 14.32 4.84
C GLN A 149 5.43 15.21 6.06
N GLY A 150 6.66 15.52 6.46
CA GLY A 150 6.87 16.36 7.60
C GLY A 150 8.20 17.11 7.55
N SER A 151 8.35 18.00 8.52
CA SER A 151 9.61 18.72 8.75
C SER A 151 9.80 18.98 10.22
N ILE A 152 11.07 19.02 10.65
CA ILE A 152 11.43 19.42 12.00
C ILE A 152 12.32 20.66 11.97
N ARG A 153 12.15 21.49 12.96
CA ARG A 153 13.03 22.62 13.27
C ARG A 153 13.29 22.68 14.77
N SER A 154 14.55 22.74 15.17
CA SER A 154 14.95 22.89 16.57
C SER A 154 15.53 24.29 16.84
N ALA A 155 15.35 24.78 18.06
CA ALA A 155 15.96 26.00 18.57
C ALA A 155 16.26 25.80 20.06
N GLY A 156 17.50 25.42 20.37
CA GLY A 156 17.86 24.95 21.70
C GLY A 156 17.04 23.73 22.11
N PRO A 157 16.47 23.68 23.30
CA PRO A 157 15.69 22.53 23.75
C PRO A 157 14.28 22.44 23.11
N ARG A 158 13.89 23.45 22.34
CA ARG A 158 12.56 23.47 21.69
C ARG A 158 12.61 22.86 20.29
N VAL A 159 11.66 21.98 20.00
CA VAL A 159 11.45 21.43 18.68
C VAL A 159 10.05 21.77 18.17
N ARG A 160 9.99 22.08 16.89
CA ARG A 160 8.75 22.24 16.15
C ARG A 160 8.70 21.22 15.03
N ILE A 161 7.68 20.38 15.06
CA ILE A 161 7.46 19.34 14.07
C ILE A 161 6.16 19.66 13.33
N ASN A 162 6.22 19.69 12.02
CA ASN A 162 5.04 19.79 11.18
C ASN A 162 4.83 18.46 10.47
N VAL A 163 3.59 17.97 10.46
CA VAL A 163 3.20 16.78 9.72
C VAL A 163 2.00 17.12 8.85
N SER A 164 1.96 16.61 7.63
CA SER A 164 0.87 16.86 6.71
C SER A 164 0.49 15.56 6.00
N LEU A 165 -0.81 15.37 5.78
CA LEU A 165 -1.40 14.35 4.93
C LEU A 165 -1.87 15.00 3.63
N ILE A 166 -1.45 14.44 2.51
CA ILE A 166 -1.75 14.94 1.16
C ILE A 166 -2.46 13.85 0.39
N GLU A 167 -3.53 14.19 -0.30
CA GLU A 167 -4.17 13.31 -1.29
C GLU A 167 -3.33 13.30 -2.58
N ALA A 168 -2.87 12.12 -3.00
CA ALA A 168 -1.90 11.99 -4.08
C ALA A 168 -2.42 12.49 -5.44
N ASP A 169 -3.68 12.14 -5.78
CA ASP A 169 -4.29 12.47 -7.07
C ASP A 169 -4.52 13.97 -7.27
N THR A 170 -4.87 14.67 -6.18
CA THR A 170 -5.26 16.11 -6.24
C THR A 170 -4.17 17.03 -5.73
N GLN A 171 -3.13 16.48 -5.10
CA GLN A 171 -2.07 17.22 -4.40
C GLN A 171 -2.61 18.16 -3.30
N LYS A 172 -3.83 17.88 -2.79
CA LYS A 172 -4.45 18.68 -1.73
C LYS A 172 -3.98 18.20 -0.36
N VAL A 173 -3.65 19.16 0.49
CA VAL A 173 -3.42 18.90 1.91
C VAL A 173 -4.77 18.66 2.55
N LEU A 174 -5.00 17.42 3.03
CA LEU A 174 -6.22 17.01 3.73
C LEU A 174 -6.15 17.39 5.21
N TRP A 175 -4.95 17.25 5.79
CA TRP A 175 -4.70 17.52 7.19
C TRP A 175 -3.26 18.00 7.39
N SER A 176 -3.07 18.90 8.36
CA SER A 176 -1.76 19.35 8.80
C SER A 176 -1.79 19.73 10.26
N LYS A 177 -0.78 19.30 10.99
CA LYS A 177 -0.65 19.62 12.41
C LYS A 177 0.78 20.04 12.75
N LYS A 178 0.87 20.99 13.67
CA LYS A 178 2.12 21.49 14.23
C LYS A 178 2.21 21.05 15.67
N PHE A 179 3.34 20.47 16.03
CA PHE A 179 3.70 20.11 17.39
C PHE A 179 4.86 21.00 17.87
N ASP A 180 4.67 21.69 18.98
CA ASP A 180 5.70 22.48 19.66
C ASP A 180 6.00 21.79 20.97
N ARG A 181 7.23 21.28 21.16
CA ARG A 181 7.64 20.49 22.33
C ARG A 181 9.02 20.92 22.82
N THR A 182 9.32 20.63 24.08
CA THR A 182 10.66 20.64 24.65
C THR A 182 11.23 19.24 24.64
N LEU A 183 12.52 19.09 24.35
CA LEU A 183 13.21 17.80 24.36
C LEU A 183 13.69 17.46 25.78
N ASP A 184 12.75 17.29 26.71
CA ASP A 184 13.05 16.82 28.07
C ASP A 184 13.15 15.28 28.10
N ASP A 185 12.23 14.59 27.41
CA ASP A 185 12.30 13.18 27.09
C ASP A 185 11.95 12.99 25.60
N ILE A 186 12.94 12.62 24.82
CA ILE A 186 12.81 12.50 23.36
C ILE A 186 11.85 11.39 22.97
N PHE A 187 11.82 10.28 23.71
CA PHE A 187 10.97 9.12 23.42
C PHE A 187 9.51 9.40 23.78
N GLU A 188 9.25 10.08 24.90
CA GLU A 188 7.90 10.47 25.29
C GLU A 188 7.28 11.42 24.25
N VAL A 189 8.07 12.38 23.78
CA VAL A 189 7.66 13.34 22.72
C VAL A 189 7.39 12.61 21.41
N GLN A 190 8.23 11.65 21.04
CA GLN A 190 8.08 10.83 19.84
C GLN A 190 6.77 10.03 19.89
N ASP A 191 6.55 9.28 20.95
CA ASP A 191 5.34 8.47 21.18
C ASP A 191 4.05 9.31 21.14
N GLU A 192 4.05 10.48 21.77
CA GLU A 192 2.90 11.38 21.76
C GLU A 192 2.56 11.84 20.34
N ILE A 193 3.59 12.26 19.59
CA ILE A 193 3.41 12.75 18.22
C ILE A 193 2.91 11.66 17.31
N VAL A 194 3.53 10.48 17.36
CA VAL A 194 3.14 9.33 16.51
C VAL A 194 1.70 8.94 16.79
N ARG A 195 1.31 8.74 18.05
CA ARG A 195 -0.08 8.43 18.42
C ARG A 195 -1.08 9.48 17.94
N SER A 196 -0.76 10.75 18.10
CA SER A 196 -1.64 11.85 17.64
C SER A 196 -1.78 11.86 16.12
N VAL A 197 -0.66 11.69 15.40
CA VAL A 197 -0.62 11.65 13.93
C VAL A 197 -1.45 10.49 13.39
N ILE A 198 -1.22 9.28 13.91
CA ILE A 198 -1.91 8.07 13.44
C ILE A 198 -3.43 8.18 13.64
N ASN A 199 -3.86 8.57 14.83
CA ASN A 199 -5.29 8.66 15.14
C ASN A 199 -6.03 9.68 14.25
N GLU A 200 -5.42 10.82 13.98
CA GLU A 200 -6.06 11.87 13.18
C GLU A 200 -6.00 11.55 11.67
N ILE A 201 -4.87 11.04 11.17
CA ILE A 201 -4.69 10.71 9.75
C ILE A 201 -5.63 9.58 9.31
N LEU A 202 -5.83 8.54 10.11
CA LEU A 202 -6.73 7.44 9.75
C LEU A 202 -8.17 7.91 9.55
N GLY A 203 -8.65 8.84 10.38
CA GLY A 203 -9.95 9.46 10.22
C GLY A 203 -10.07 10.25 8.90
N GLU A 204 -9.07 11.05 8.58
CA GLU A 204 -9.05 11.84 7.35
C GLU A 204 -8.97 10.95 6.09
N ILE A 205 -8.20 9.87 6.14
CA ILE A 205 -8.12 8.88 5.06
C ILE A 205 -9.48 8.21 4.83
N GLU A 206 -10.21 7.84 5.89
CA GLU A 206 -11.54 7.24 5.78
C GLU A 206 -12.51 8.22 5.11
N VAL A 207 -12.54 9.48 5.56
CA VAL A 207 -13.40 10.54 4.99
C VAL A 207 -13.05 10.80 3.51
N ALA A 208 -11.78 10.94 3.19
CA ALA A 208 -11.33 11.20 1.80
C ALA A 208 -11.66 10.00 0.89
N SER A 209 -11.44 8.77 1.38
CA SER A 209 -11.76 7.54 0.63
C SER A 209 -13.26 7.38 0.39
N LEU A 210 -14.10 7.70 1.39
CA LEU A 210 -15.55 7.71 1.22
C LEU A 210 -15.99 8.75 0.17
N ASN A 211 -15.44 9.97 0.23
CA ASN A 211 -15.75 11.01 -0.74
C ASN A 211 -15.33 10.64 -2.17
N ARG A 212 -14.24 9.88 -2.32
CA ARG A 212 -13.81 9.30 -3.59
C ARG A 212 -14.78 8.22 -4.06
N ALA A 213 -15.17 7.30 -3.17
CA ALA A 213 -16.12 6.22 -3.45
C ALA A 213 -17.47 6.75 -3.93
N LYS A 214 -17.96 7.86 -3.38
CA LYS A 214 -19.22 8.50 -3.80
C LYS A 214 -19.23 8.98 -5.25
N ARG A 215 -18.07 9.32 -5.79
CA ARG A 215 -17.91 9.81 -7.16
C ARG A 215 -17.65 8.69 -8.18
N LYS A 216 -17.36 7.47 -7.69
CA LYS A 216 -17.03 6.32 -8.53
C LYS A 216 -18.30 5.57 -8.96
N PRO A 217 -18.38 5.08 -10.22
CA PRO A 217 -19.42 4.11 -10.60
C PRO A 217 -19.32 2.86 -9.73
N THR A 218 -20.46 2.29 -9.34
CA THR A 218 -20.52 1.16 -8.41
C THR A 218 -19.75 -0.06 -8.93
N GLU A 219 -19.77 -0.30 -10.23
CA GLU A 219 -19.05 -1.39 -10.91
C GLU A 219 -17.51 -1.32 -10.77
N ASN A 220 -16.98 -0.14 -10.47
CA ASN A 220 -15.54 0.10 -10.34
C ASN A 220 -15.08 0.26 -8.87
N MET A 221 -15.97 -0.02 -7.92
CA MET A 221 -15.66 0.12 -6.50
C MET A 221 -14.93 -1.10 -5.96
N SER A 222 -13.98 -0.86 -5.06
CA SER A 222 -13.31 -1.92 -4.28
C SER A 222 -14.13 -2.34 -3.06
N SER A 223 -13.79 -3.50 -2.47
CA SER A 223 -14.38 -3.96 -1.21
C SER A 223 -14.33 -2.90 -0.11
N TYR A 224 -13.20 -2.19 0.01
CA TYR A 224 -13.04 -1.11 0.99
C TYR A 224 -14.01 0.06 0.72
N GLU A 225 -14.18 0.46 -0.53
CA GLU A 225 -15.09 1.56 -0.91
C GLU A 225 -16.55 1.18 -0.69
N PHE A 226 -16.94 -0.06 -0.97
CA PHE A 226 -18.26 -0.60 -0.62
C PHE A 226 -18.49 -0.59 0.90
N LEU A 227 -17.50 -1.04 1.68
CA LEU A 227 -17.55 -1.01 3.15
C LEU A 227 -17.81 0.41 3.67
N LEU A 228 -17.10 1.42 3.18
CA LEU A 228 -17.27 2.81 3.61
C LEU A 228 -18.67 3.35 3.29
N ARG A 229 -19.19 3.08 2.11
CA ARG A 229 -20.57 3.47 1.75
C ARG A 229 -21.62 2.76 2.58
N GLY A 230 -21.40 1.48 2.91
CA GLY A 230 -22.25 0.73 3.82
C GLY A 230 -22.28 1.33 5.22
N LYS A 231 -21.11 1.70 5.77
CA LYS A 231 -20.99 2.38 7.07
C LYS A 231 -21.76 3.72 7.09
N GLU A 232 -21.63 4.53 6.06
CA GLU A 232 -22.35 5.79 5.94
C GLU A 232 -23.87 5.55 5.95
N GLY A 233 -24.37 4.60 5.15
CA GLY A 233 -25.79 4.24 5.11
C GLY A 233 -26.30 3.72 6.46
N HIS A 234 -25.51 2.92 7.18
CA HIS A 234 -25.83 2.46 8.53
C HIS A 234 -26.07 3.64 9.51
N HIS A 235 -25.22 4.66 9.46
CA HIS A 235 -25.31 5.83 10.33
C HIS A 235 -26.37 6.85 9.91
N THR A 236 -27.08 6.64 8.82
CA THR A 236 -28.17 7.53 8.37
C THR A 236 -29.49 7.25 9.11
N PHE A 237 -29.64 6.07 9.72
CA PHE A 237 -30.77 5.66 10.56
C PHE A 237 -32.17 5.73 9.91
N THR A 238 -32.27 5.49 8.61
CA THR A 238 -33.53 5.32 7.87
C THR A 238 -33.66 3.90 7.33
N ALA A 239 -34.88 3.41 7.10
CA ALA A 239 -35.10 2.06 6.54
C ALA A 239 -34.48 1.91 5.14
N GLU A 240 -34.58 2.93 4.29
CA GLU A 240 -34.02 2.94 2.96
C GLU A 240 -32.48 2.90 2.99
N ALA A 241 -31.87 3.76 3.83
CA ALA A 241 -30.41 3.79 3.97
C ALA A 241 -29.88 2.48 4.57
N ASN A 242 -30.58 1.88 5.52
CA ASN A 242 -30.24 0.57 6.09
C ASN A 242 -30.27 -0.53 5.02
N ALA A 243 -31.33 -0.59 4.20
CA ALA A 243 -31.43 -1.56 3.10
C ALA A 243 -30.34 -1.37 2.05
N ASN A 244 -29.97 -0.12 1.74
CA ASN A 244 -28.87 0.17 0.84
C ASN A 244 -27.51 -0.18 1.46
N ALA A 245 -27.31 0.06 2.77
CA ALA A 245 -26.10 -0.34 3.49
C ALA A 245 -25.86 -1.85 3.42
N LEU A 246 -26.91 -2.65 3.61
CA LEU A 246 -26.81 -4.12 3.49
C LEU A 246 -26.33 -4.54 2.10
N LYS A 247 -26.86 -3.92 1.02
CA LYS A 247 -26.38 -4.19 -0.34
C LYS A 247 -24.91 -3.83 -0.54
N MET A 248 -24.47 -2.73 0.08
CA MET A 248 -23.05 -2.34 0.01
C MET A 248 -22.15 -3.33 0.75
N PHE A 249 -22.57 -3.83 1.92
CA PHE A 249 -21.81 -4.85 2.63
C PHE A 249 -21.79 -6.20 1.88
N ASP A 250 -22.87 -6.58 1.22
CA ASP A 250 -22.88 -7.77 0.36
C ASP A 250 -21.90 -7.63 -0.79
N ALA A 251 -21.88 -6.48 -1.48
CA ALA A 251 -20.92 -6.21 -2.55
C ALA A 251 -19.48 -6.14 -2.02
N ALA A 252 -19.27 -5.64 -0.79
CA ALA A 252 -17.95 -5.65 -0.17
C ALA A 252 -17.44 -7.07 0.08
N ILE A 253 -18.31 -7.98 0.55
CA ILE A 253 -18.00 -9.38 0.80
C ILE A 253 -17.76 -10.14 -0.52
N GLU A 254 -18.56 -9.85 -1.55
CA GLU A 254 -18.38 -10.45 -2.88
C GLU A 254 -17.03 -10.05 -3.50
N ALA A 255 -16.64 -8.78 -3.35
CA ALA A 255 -15.36 -8.26 -3.83
C ALA A 255 -14.15 -8.77 -3.03
N ASP A 256 -14.30 -9.03 -1.73
CA ASP A 256 -13.29 -9.57 -0.83
C ASP A 256 -13.94 -10.43 0.26
N PRO A 257 -14.01 -11.76 0.06
CA PRO A 257 -14.60 -12.67 1.04
C PRO A 257 -13.87 -12.71 2.38
N ASP A 258 -12.64 -12.23 2.46
CA ASP A 258 -11.84 -12.18 3.69
C ASP A 258 -12.00 -10.85 4.45
N ASN A 259 -12.87 -9.94 3.98
CA ASN A 259 -13.13 -8.68 4.63
C ASN A 259 -14.01 -8.84 5.89
N ALA A 260 -13.38 -9.19 7.02
CA ALA A 260 -14.05 -9.41 8.29
C ALA A 260 -14.89 -8.19 8.76
N GLN A 261 -14.48 -6.97 8.40
CA GLN A 261 -15.24 -5.77 8.76
C GLN A 261 -16.58 -5.68 8.02
N ALA A 262 -16.63 -6.11 6.76
CA ALA A 262 -17.88 -6.12 6.00
C ALA A 262 -18.93 -7.06 6.64
N TYR A 263 -18.49 -8.24 7.09
CA TYR A 263 -19.36 -9.16 7.85
C TYR A 263 -19.84 -8.55 9.17
N ALA A 264 -18.94 -7.97 9.95
CA ALA A 264 -19.28 -7.35 11.24
C ALA A 264 -20.29 -6.21 11.07
N TRP A 265 -20.05 -5.32 10.11
CA TRP A 265 -20.98 -4.21 9.83
C TRP A 265 -22.31 -4.66 9.26
N LYS A 266 -22.32 -5.71 8.41
CA LYS A 266 -23.56 -6.32 7.93
C LYS A 266 -24.40 -6.84 9.09
N ALA A 267 -23.80 -7.60 10.02
CA ALA A 267 -24.48 -8.11 11.20
C ALA A 267 -25.03 -6.97 12.09
N CYS A 268 -24.23 -5.91 12.31
CA CYS A 268 -24.66 -4.73 13.06
C CYS A 268 -25.85 -4.03 12.39
N THR A 269 -25.84 -3.92 11.06
CA THR A 269 -26.91 -3.27 10.27
C THR A 269 -28.19 -4.09 10.26
N LEU A 270 -28.09 -5.41 10.22
CA LEU A 270 -29.24 -6.32 10.41
C LEU A 270 -29.84 -6.17 11.81
N GLY A 271 -29.01 -6.13 12.85
CA GLY A 271 -29.45 -5.87 14.22
C GLY A 271 -30.17 -4.52 14.35
N GLN A 272 -29.65 -3.48 13.70
CA GLN A 272 -30.30 -2.16 13.65
C GLN A 272 -31.68 -2.24 12.98
N ALA A 273 -31.80 -2.96 11.86
CA ALA A 273 -33.07 -3.13 11.15
C ALA A 273 -34.13 -3.79 12.01
N MET A 274 -33.73 -4.80 12.80
CA MET A 274 -34.64 -5.50 13.73
C MET A 274 -35.07 -4.60 14.87
N VAL A 275 -34.13 -3.95 15.56
CA VAL A 275 -34.43 -3.08 16.72
C VAL A 275 -35.32 -1.89 16.32
N ARG A 276 -35.13 -1.39 15.10
CA ARG A 276 -35.91 -0.23 14.60
C ARG A 276 -37.18 -0.61 13.82
N GLY A 277 -37.46 -1.91 13.66
CA GLY A 277 -38.63 -2.36 12.93
C GLY A 277 -38.60 -2.05 11.43
N TYR A 278 -37.39 -2.06 10.81
CA TYR A 278 -37.25 -1.87 9.38
C TYR A 278 -37.52 -3.16 8.58
N VAL A 279 -37.54 -4.31 9.24
CA VAL A 279 -37.83 -5.63 8.67
C VAL A 279 -38.80 -6.38 9.61
N ASP A 280 -39.86 -6.95 9.03
CA ASP A 280 -40.85 -7.74 9.75
C ASP A 280 -40.46 -9.24 9.86
N LYS A 281 -39.23 -9.62 9.50
CA LYS A 281 -38.82 -11.02 9.50
C LYS A 281 -38.13 -11.42 10.80
N PRO A 282 -38.42 -12.63 11.34
CA PRO A 282 -37.73 -13.15 12.51
C PRO A 282 -36.24 -13.42 12.17
N MET A 283 -35.36 -13.31 13.20
CA MET A 283 -33.91 -13.44 13.09
C MET A 283 -33.45 -14.73 12.36
N GLN A 284 -34.20 -15.81 12.50
CA GLN A 284 -33.93 -17.12 11.91
C GLN A 284 -34.05 -17.16 10.38
N GLU A 285 -34.72 -16.18 9.76
CA GLU A 285 -34.88 -16.09 8.30
C GLU A 285 -33.91 -15.08 7.65
N ILE A 286 -33.10 -14.37 8.47
CA ILE A 286 -32.25 -13.26 8.03
C ILE A 286 -30.77 -13.64 8.09
N MET A 287 -30.41 -14.68 8.88
CA MET A 287 -29.07 -15.26 8.99
C MET A 287 -28.86 -16.42 8.02
#